data_3719c7ab4033dfeaee2016586be8f20f
#
_entry.id   3719c7ab4033dfeaee2016586be8f20f
#
_cell.length_a   1.000
_cell.length_b   1.000
_cell.length_c   1.000
_cell.angle_alpha   90.00
_cell.angle_beta   90.00
_cell.angle_gamma   90.00
#
_symmetry.space_group_name_H-M   'P 1'
#
loop_
_entity.id
_entity.type
_entity.pdbx_description
1 polymer ?
#
loop_
_entity_poly.entity_id
_entity_poly.type
_entity_poly.pdbx_seq_one_letter_code
_entity_poly.pdbx_strand_id
1 'polypeptide(L)'
;PQKGRMREFVQCDIDILGSDSPLCELELIHTTAAALLKLDIGSFTIKINDRRVLKGVLHNIGIADDMMDSVCITLDKWDKIGTEGVMKELGEKEVSAESCEKIASLLEGGCTIEQAEQLCGEPTYIEQLKKIIADANELSAG
;
A
#
# COMPACT_ATOMS: atom_id res chain seq x y z
N PRO A 1 -12.86 27.03 -1.60
CA PRO A 1 -11.72 26.50 -2.31
C PRO A 1 -10.66 26.02 -1.32
N GLN A 2 -10.31 24.75 -1.37
CA GLN A 2 -9.21 24.23 -0.56
C GLN A 2 -7.88 24.56 -1.25
N LYS A 3 -6.85 24.91 -0.48
CA LYS A 3 -5.50 25.17 -1.01
C LYS A 3 -5.01 23.94 -1.80
N GLY A 4 -4.57 24.15 -3.04
CA GLY A 4 -4.13 23.07 -3.94
C GLY A 4 -5.23 22.40 -4.77
N ARG A 5 -6.50 22.77 -4.63
CA ARG A 5 -7.57 22.31 -5.52
C ARG A 5 -7.98 23.41 -6.50
N MET A 6 -7.72 23.17 -7.76
CA MET A 6 -8.17 24.02 -8.86
C MET A 6 -9.57 23.59 -9.33
N ARG A 7 -10.32 24.52 -9.99
CA ARG A 7 -11.61 24.19 -10.58
C ARG A 7 -11.48 23.31 -11.82
N GLU A 8 -10.34 23.41 -12.49
CA GLU A 8 -9.97 22.64 -13.66
C GLU A 8 -8.50 22.29 -13.58
N PHE A 9 -8.13 21.06 -13.91
CA PHE A 9 -6.75 20.57 -13.99
C PHE A 9 -6.68 19.42 -14.98
N VAL A 10 -5.48 19.17 -15.51
CA VAL A 10 -5.22 18.03 -16.38
C VAL A 10 -4.71 16.87 -15.55
N GLN A 11 -5.27 15.70 -15.76
CA GLN A 11 -4.88 14.45 -15.12
C GLN A 11 -4.46 13.45 -16.19
N CYS A 12 -3.41 12.68 -15.92
CA CYS A 12 -2.98 11.57 -16.75
C CYS A 12 -3.10 10.29 -15.94
N ASP A 13 -3.89 9.35 -16.44
CA ASP A 13 -4.05 8.02 -15.86
C ASP A 13 -3.57 6.97 -16.85
N ILE A 14 -3.06 5.86 -16.34
CA ILE A 14 -2.65 4.70 -17.13
C ILE A 14 -3.31 3.46 -16.56
N ASP A 15 -3.99 2.70 -17.42
CA ASP A 15 -4.71 1.49 -17.04
C ASP A 15 -4.42 0.35 -18.03
N ILE A 16 -4.41 -0.88 -17.54
CA ILE A 16 -4.36 -2.08 -18.36
C ILE A 16 -5.63 -2.89 -18.11
N LEU A 17 -6.39 -3.15 -19.18
CA LEU A 17 -7.65 -3.87 -19.14
C LEU A 17 -7.53 -5.24 -19.81
N GLY A 18 -8.24 -6.23 -19.25
CA GLY A 18 -8.38 -7.55 -19.89
C GLY A 18 -7.25 -8.54 -19.55
N SER A 19 -6.39 -8.22 -18.59
CA SER A 19 -5.34 -9.11 -18.09
C SER A 19 -5.19 -8.98 -16.58
N ASP A 20 -4.96 -10.11 -15.91
CA ASP A 20 -4.61 -10.23 -14.49
C ASP A 20 -3.16 -10.70 -14.29
N SER A 21 -2.36 -10.62 -15.34
CA SER A 21 -0.94 -11.00 -15.30
C SER A 21 -0.13 -10.03 -14.42
N PRO A 22 0.78 -10.54 -13.57
CA PRO A 22 1.73 -9.70 -12.82
C PRO A 22 2.63 -8.80 -13.71
N LEU A 23 2.73 -9.10 -15.02
CA LEU A 23 3.43 -8.24 -15.96
C LEU A 23 2.74 -6.88 -16.14
N CYS A 24 1.42 -6.81 -15.88
CA CYS A 24 0.69 -5.55 -15.94
C CYS A 24 1.17 -4.56 -14.88
N GLU A 25 1.39 -5.02 -13.65
CA GLU A 25 1.93 -4.20 -12.58
C GLU A 25 3.34 -3.69 -12.92
N LEU A 26 4.19 -4.55 -13.48
CA LEU A 26 5.54 -4.18 -13.90
C LEU A 26 5.51 -3.13 -15.02
N GLU A 27 4.63 -3.28 -16.00
CA GLU A 27 4.47 -2.32 -17.09
C GLU A 27 4.00 -0.95 -16.58
N LEU A 28 3.05 -0.92 -15.63
CA LEU A 28 2.59 0.32 -15.00
C LEU A 28 3.71 0.99 -14.19
N ILE A 29 4.49 0.23 -13.42
CA ILE A 29 5.63 0.74 -12.65
C ILE A 29 6.67 1.34 -13.60
N HIS A 30 7.06 0.59 -14.65
CA HIS A 30 8.06 1.03 -15.63
C HIS A 30 7.59 2.29 -16.38
N THR A 31 6.35 2.31 -16.87
CA THR A 31 5.77 3.44 -17.59
C THR A 31 5.72 4.69 -16.70
N THR A 32 5.32 4.54 -15.43
CA THR A 32 5.29 5.64 -14.47
C THR A 32 6.69 6.18 -14.21
N ALA A 33 7.67 5.30 -13.97
CA ALA A 33 9.07 5.69 -13.76
C ALA A 33 9.63 6.44 -15.00
N ALA A 34 9.41 5.89 -16.19
CA ALA A 34 9.85 6.51 -17.44
C ALA A 34 9.22 7.89 -17.67
N ALA A 35 7.93 8.06 -17.34
CA ALA A 35 7.25 9.35 -17.43
C ALA A 35 7.84 10.38 -16.48
N LEU A 36 8.10 10.01 -15.22
CA LEU A 36 8.71 10.90 -14.22
C LEU A 36 10.12 11.33 -14.63
N LEU A 37 10.94 10.40 -15.12
CA LEU A 37 12.29 10.71 -15.61
C LEU A 37 12.26 11.65 -16.82
N LYS A 38 11.30 11.49 -17.74
CA LYS A 38 11.12 12.41 -18.88
C LYS A 38 10.68 13.82 -18.47
N LEU A 39 10.11 13.96 -17.26
CA LEU A 39 9.74 15.25 -16.67
C LEU A 39 10.88 15.83 -15.81
N ASP A 40 12.11 15.30 -15.90
CA ASP A 40 13.26 15.68 -15.09
C ASP A 40 13.05 15.51 -13.57
N ILE A 41 12.15 14.62 -13.16
CA ILE A 41 12.00 14.22 -11.76
C ILE A 41 13.02 13.13 -11.47
N GLY A 42 14.22 13.54 -11.09
CA GLY A 42 15.38 12.64 -10.95
C GLY A 42 15.41 11.78 -9.70
N SER A 43 14.53 12.04 -8.71
CA SER A 43 14.48 11.25 -7.47
C SER A 43 13.04 11.07 -7.02
N PHE A 44 12.58 9.83 -6.98
CA PHE A 44 11.24 9.46 -6.53
C PHE A 44 11.27 8.04 -5.94
N THR A 45 10.26 7.71 -5.16
CA THR A 45 10.06 6.38 -4.60
C THR A 45 8.69 5.88 -5.01
N ILE A 46 8.61 4.68 -5.58
CA ILE A 46 7.37 3.99 -5.85
C ILE A 46 7.07 3.07 -4.66
N LYS A 47 5.97 3.35 -3.96
CA LYS A 47 5.47 2.50 -2.88
C LYS A 47 4.50 1.48 -3.47
N ILE A 48 4.76 0.21 -3.25
CA ILE A 48 3.94 -0.91 -3.74
C ILE A 48 3.28 -1.58 -2.54
N ASN A 49 2.00 -1.90 -2.67
CA ASN A 49 1.25 -2.64 -1.66
C ASN A 49 0.31 -3.65 -2.35
N ASP A 50 0.10 -4.79 -1.71
CA ASP A 50 -0.92 -5.76 -2.09
C ASP A 50 -1.98 -5.84 -0.99
N ARG A 51 -3.23 -5.53 -1.32
CA ARG A 51 -4.35 -5.59 -0.36
C ARG A 51 -4.60 -6.98 0.20
N ARG A 52 -4.26 -8.03 -0.52
CA ARG A 52 -4.40 -9.41 -0.05
C ARG A 52 -3.39 -9.68 1.08
N VAL A 53 -2.16 -9.19 0.92
CA VAL A 53 -1.13 -9.24 1.97
C VAL A 53 -1.57 -8.44 3.20
N LEU A 54 -2.04 -7.22 3.00
CA LEU A 54 -2.53 -6.38 4.10
C LEU A 54 -3.68 -7.05 4.85
N LYS A 55 -4.68 -7.59 4.14
CA LYS A 55 -5.80 -8.31 4.76
C LYS A 55 -5.34 -9.56 5.54
N GLY A 56 -4.38 -10.31 5.01
CA GLY A 56 -3.80 -11.46 5.72
C GLY A 56 -3.11 -11.06 7.03
N VAL A 57 -2.32 -9.98 7.01
CA VAL A 57 -1.70 -9.41 8.22
C VAL A 57 -2.75 -8.98 9.22
N LEU A 58 -3.76 -8.22 8.81
CA LEU A 58 -4.83 -7.73 9.69
C LEU A 58 -5.65 -8.87 10.29
N HIS A 59 -5.96 -9.92 9.53
CA HIS A 59 -6.65 -11.11 10.02
C HIS A 59 -5.85 -11.78 11.14
N ASN A 60 -4.54 -11.96 10.96
CA ASN A 60 -3.67 -12.55 11.98
C ASN A 60 -3.41 -11.66 13.19
N ILE A 61 -3.62 -10.35 13.07
CA ILE A 61 -3.62 -9.42 14.21
C ILE A 61 -4.91 -9.52 15.02
N GLY A 62 -5.97 -10.11 14.44
CA GLY A 62 -7.25 -10.31 15.11
C GLY A 62 -8.34 -9.33 14.67
N ILE A 63 -8.21 -8.74 13.47
CA ILE A 63 -9.29 -7.95 12.86
C ILE A 63 -10.34 -8.88 12.27
N ALA A 64 -11.60 -8.68 12.64
CA ALA A 64 -12.72 -9.45 12.12
C ALA A 64 -12.98 -9.14 10.62
N ASP A 65 -13.46 -10.14 9.88
CA ASP A 65 -13.63 -10.04 8.43
C ASP A 65 -14.61 -8.92 8.01
N ASP A 66 -15.65 -8.68 8.77
CA ASP A 66 -16.65 -7.62 8.56
C ASP A 66 -16.08 -6.21 8.75
N MET A 67 -14.99 -6.07 9.51
CA MET A 67 -14.30 -4.81 9.77
C MET A 67 -13.13 -4.57 8.80
N MET A 68 -12.68 -5.59 8.08
CA MET A 68 -11.46 -5.59 7.30
C MET A 68 -11.36 -4.40 6.33
N ASP A 69 -12.39 -4.19 5.51
CA ASP A 69 -12.39 -3.09 4.53
C ASP A 69 -12.42 -1.72 5.21
N SER A 70 -13.14 -1.59 6.32
CA SER A 70 -13.19 -0.35 7.10
C SER A 70 -11.86 0.00 7.73
N VAL A 71 -11.11 -1.00 8.22
CA VAL A 71 -9.76 -0.83 8.77
C VAL A 71 -8.77 -0.48 7.66
N CYS A 72 -8.81 -1.16 6.50
CA CYS A 72 -7.97 -0.81 5.34
C CYS A 72 -8.16 0.65 4.91
N ILE A 73 -9.41 1.14 4.83
CA ILE A 73 -9.69 2.54 4.49
C ILE A 73 -9.09 3.51 5.52
N THR A 74 -9.07 3.15 6.80
CA THR A 74 -8.43 3.97 7.84
C THR A 74 -6.90 3.98 7.67
N LEU A 75 -6.29 2.83 7.39
CA LEU A 75 -4.85 2.72 7.15
C LEU A 75 -4.40 3.49 5.91
N ASP A 76 -5.20 3.52 4.84
CA ASP A 76 -4.93 4.30 3.63
C ASP A 76 -4.83 5.83 3.90
N LYS A 77 -5.34 6.29 5.04
CA LYS A 77 -5.23 7.69 5.45
C LYS A 77 -3.98 8.00 6.28
N TRP A 78 -3.20 6.99 6.64
CA TRP A 78 -2.07 7.15 7.57
C TRP A 78 -1.11 8.28 7.19
N ASP A 79 -0.75 8.40 5.91
CA ASP A 79 0.12 9.48 5.41
C ASP A 79 -0.46 10.89 5.67
N LYS A 80 -1.78 11.02 5.89
CA LYS A 80 -2.49 12.28 6.09
C LYS A 80 -2.77 12.61 7.55
N ILE A 81 -3.12 11.58 8.35
CA ILE A 81 -3.59 11.77 9.72
C ILE A 81 -2.60 11.26 10.78
N GLY A 82 -1.53 10.59 10.35
CA GLY A 82 -0.52 10.00 11.23
C GLY A 82 -1.04 8.82 12.06
N THR A 83 -0.14 8.22 12.85
CA THR A 83 -0.47 7.06 13.69
C THR A 83 -1.54 7.41 14.73
N GLU A 84 -1.47 8.57 15.37
CA GLU A 84 -2.47 9.00 16.37
C GLU A 84 -3.88 9.11 15.76
N GLY A 85 -3.99 9.69 14.57
CA GLY A 85 -5.27 9.80 13.86
C GLY A 85 -5.84 8.45 13.47
N VAL A 86 -5.00 7.52 13.00
CA VAL A 86 -5.39 6.14 12.71
C VAL A 86 -5.87 5.44 13.98
N MET A 87 -5.12 5.51 15.09
CA MET A 87 -5.51 4.87 16.35
C MET A 87 -6.85 5.41 16.88
N LYS A 88 -7.10 6.70 16.75
CA LYS A 88 -8.37 7.32 17.14
C LYS A 88 -9.53 6.76 16.28
N GLU A 89 -9.39 6.74 14.94
CA GLU A 89 -10.42 6.21 14.05
C GLU A 89 -10.67 4.71 14.28
N LEU A 90 -9.63 3.92 14.58
CA LEU A 90 -9.78 2.50 14.90
C LEU A 90 -10.50 2.28 16.25
N GLY A 91 -10.22 3.11 17.24
CA GLY A 91 -10.94 3.10 18.51
C GLY A 91 -12.42 3.43 18.36
N GLU A 92 -12.78 4.42 17.53
CA GLU A 92 -14.16 4.77 17.19
C GLU A 92 -14.89 3.62 16.46
N LYS A 93 -14.18 2.72 15.83
CA LYS A 93 -14.68 1.52 15.15
C LYS A 93 -14.71 0.27 16.04
N GLU A 94 -14.45 0.42 17.33
CA GLU A 94 -14.46 -0.65 18.32
C GLU A 94 -13.42 -1.78 18.04
N VAL A 95 -12.33 -1.44 17.34
CA VAL A 95 -11.17 -2.36 17.19
C VAL A 95 -10.53 -2.58 18.57
N SER A 96 -10.16 -3.83 18.88
CA SER A 96 -9.59 -4.16 20.18
C SER A 96 -8.29 -3.38 20.44
N ALA A 97 -8.06 -3.01 21.71
CA ALA A 97 -6.83 -2.29 22.10
C ALA A 97 -5.57 -3.08 21.72
N GLU A 98 -5.58 -4.41 21.87
CA GLU A 98 -4.46 -5.27 21.48
C GLU A 98 -4.17 -5.20 19.98
N SER A 99 -5.21 -5.23 19.13
CA SER A 99 -5.04 -5.11 17.69
C SER A 99 -4.56 -3.71 17.31
N CYS A 100 -5.05 -2.66 17.96
CA CYS A 100 -4.59 -1.29 17.77
C CYS A 100 -3.10 -1.13 18.10
N GLU A 101 -2.62 -1.69 19.20
CA GLU A 101 -1.19 -1.66 19.59
C GLU A 101 -0.30 -2.36 18.56
N LYS A 102 -0.73 -3.52 18.06
CA LYS A 102 -0.01 -4.25 17.00
C LYS A 102 0.05 -3.44 15.71
N ILE A 103 -1.06 -2.83 15.29
CA ILE A 103 -1.12 -1.95 14.11
C ILE A 103 -0.21 -0.74 14.31
N ALA A 104 -0.25 -0.07 15.46
CA ALA A 104 0.61 1.08 15.76
C ALA A 104 2.09 0.72 15.64
N SER A 105 2.50 -0.41 16.21
CA SER A 105 3.88 -0.91 16.12
C SER A 105 4.32 -1.18 14.68
N LEU A 106 3.43 -1.71 13.82
CA LEU A 106 3.72 -1.93 12.41
C LEU A 106 3.82 -0.63 11.62
N LEU A 107 3.01 0.38 11.94
CA LEU A 107 3.05 1.68 11.29
C LEU A 107 4.31 2.46 11.66
N GLU A 108 4.69 2.47 12.93
CA GLU A 108 5.86 3.19 13.44
C GLU A 108 7.18 2.53 13.04
N GLY A 109 7.22 1.19 13.06
CA GLY A 109 8.39 0.40 12.67
C GLY A 109 8.61 0.32 11.16
N GLY A 110 7.59 0.67 10.38
CA GLY A 110 7.53 0.37 8.95
C GLY A 110 7.42 -1.13 8.73
N CYS A 111 6.26 -1.63 8.33
CA CYS A 111 6.08 -3.06 8.07
C CYS A 111 7.01 -3.51 6.93
N THR A 112 8.08 -4.21 7.27
CA THR A 112 8.98 -4.79 6.27
C THR A 112 8.32 -6.00 5.62
N ILE A 113 8.83 -6.40 4.45
CA ILE A 113 8.29 -7.57 3.73
C ILE A 113 8.49 -8.86 4.53
N GLU A 114 9.55 -8.95 5.35
CA GLU A 114 9.82 -10.08 6.24
C GLU A 114 8.81 -10.14 7.40
N GLN A 115 8.44 -9.01 7.95
CA GLN A 115 7.40 -8.92 8.98
C GLN A 115 6.02 -9.25 8.40
N ALA A 116 5.72 -8.74 7.20
CA ALA A 116 4.50 -9.09 6.48
C ALA A 116 4.42 -10.58 6.17
N GLU A 117 5.55 -11.23 5.81
CA GLU A 117 5.63 -12.67 5.59
C GLU A 117 5.30 -13.50 6.83
N GLN A 118 5.79 -13.07 7.99
CA GLN A 118 5.50 -13.73 9.26
C GLN A 118 4.03 -13.57 9.70
N LEU A 119 3.42 -12.46 9.32
CA LEU A 119 2.08 -12.09 9.76
C LEU A 119 0.97 -12.40 8.74
N CYS A 120 1.27 -12.50 7.45
CA CYS A 120 0.23 -12.64 6.43
C CYS A 120 -0.47 -14.01 6.44
N GLY A 121 0.24 -15.09 6.83
CA GLY A 121 -0.31 -16.46 6.83
C GLY A 121 -0.52 -17.07 5.43
N GLU A 122 -0.42 -16.28 4.36
CA GLU A 122 -0.60 -16.69 2.95
C GLU A 122 0.67 -16.39 2.15
N PRO A 123 1.60 -17.35 2.07
CA PRO A 123 2.92 -17.13 1.46
C PRO A 123 2.84 -16.75 -0.02
N THR A 124 1.84 -17.25 -0.76
CA THR A 124 1.69 -17.03 -2.20
C THR A 124 1.62 -15.54 -2.57
N TYR A 125 0.88 -14.73 -1.81
CA TYR A 125 0.74 -13.30 -2.09
C TYR A 125 2.03 -12.54 -1.79
N ILE A 126 2.74 -12.95 -0.74
CA ILE A 126 4.05 -12.38 -0.39
C ILE A 126 5.09 -12.70 -1.46
N GLU A 127 5.12 -13.93 -1.96
CA GLU A 127 6.04 -14.33 -3.04
C GLU A 127 5.77 -13.55 -4.33
N GLN A 128 4.50 -13.34 -4.68
CA GLN A 128 4.11 -12.51 -5.82
C GLN A 128 4.60 -11.06 -5.63
N LEU A 129 4.38 -10.47 -4.46
CA LEU A 129 4.83 -9.10 -4.15
C LEU A 129 6.36 -8.99 -4.19
N LYS A 130 7.08 -9.94 -3.59
CA LYS A 130 8.56 -10.01 -3.63
C LYS A 130 9.07 -10.06 -5.07
N LYS A 131 8.42 -10.88 -5.90
CA LYS A 131 8.79 -11.02 -7.31
C LYS A 131 8.59 -9.71 -8.08
N ILE A 132 7.43 -9.06 -7.93
CA ILE A 132 7.17 -7.75 -8.57
C ILE A 132 8.22 -6.72 -8.15
N ILE A 133 8.57 -6.65 -6.87
CA ILE A 133 9.60 -5.73 -6.35
C ILE A 133 10.97 -6.04 -6.96
N ALA A 134 11.36 -7.33 -7.03
CA ALA A 134 12.64 -7.75 -7.60
C ALA A 134 12.72 -7.41 -9.10
N ASP A 135 11.69 -7.79 -9.86
CA ASP A 135 11.62 -7.53 -11.31
C ASP A 135 11.60 -6.01 -11.60
N ALA A 136 10.89 -5.21 -10.79
CA ALA A 136 10.87 -3.76 -10.92
C ALA A 136 12.24 -3.13 -10.65
N ASN A 137 12.99 -3.64 -9.66
CA ASN A 137 14.34 -3.17 -9.36
C ASN A 137 15.33 -3.53 -10.48
N GLU A 138 15.20 -4.71 -11.10
CA GLU A 138 16.02 -5.09 -12.25
C GLU A 138 15.77 -4.17 -13.46
N LEU A 139 14.51 -3.82 -13.74
CA LEU A 139 14.14 -2.90 -14.81
C LEU A 139 14.64 -1.46 -14.56
N SER A 140 14.83 -1.06 -13.31
CA SER A 140 15.31 0.28 -12.93
C SER A 140 16.83 0.40 -12.95
N ALA A 141 17.56 -0.72 -12.96
CA ALA A 141 19.02 -0.75 -12.94
C ALA A 141 19.67 -0.67 -14.33
N GLY A 142 18.90 -0.74 -15.41
CA GLY A 142 19.33 -0.62 -16.81
C GLY A 142 18.93 0.69 -17.45
#